data_b8a73b58642eb256b25f5c2e23985a42
#
_entry.id   b8a73b58642eb256b25f5c2e23985a42
#
_cell.length_a   1.000
_cell.length_b   1.000
_cell.length_c   1.000
_cell.angle_alpha   90.00
_cell.angle_beta   90.00
_cell.angle_gamma   90.00
#
_symmetry.space_group_name_H-M   'P 1'
#
loop_
_entity.id
_entity.type
_entity.pdbx_description
1 polymer ?
#
loop_
_entity_poly.entity_id
_entity_poly.type
_entity_poly.pdbx_seq_one_letter_code
_entity_poly.pdbx_strand_id
1 'polypeptide(L)'
;MKRSKKIISPLASFNYHLENYNGLIKSFRKNKDISHIGSMLNDCYTSELTSKIFVEDYDALVLTDKSQKIVWVNDGFNDMTGYTKKFAIGKKPSFLQGEKTSEKVKKQLREELAFNHTFSGSILNYRKNGELYLCKINILPIYNLDEKLKYFIAIEKDETKMNQSF
;
A
#
# COMPACT_ATOMS: atom_id res chain seq x y z
N MET A 1 -21.14 23.79 -41.54
CA MET A 1 -20.15 23.74 -40.47
C MET A 1 -19.38 22.40 -40.54
N LYS A 2 -18.14 22.39 -41.04
CA LYS A 2 -17.32 21.18 -41.14
C LYS A 2 -16.70 20.91 -39.77
N ARG A 3 -17.06 19.79 -39.12
CA ARG A 3 -16.39 19.30 -37.93
C ARG A 3 -14.97 18.83 -38.31
N SER A 4 -13.97 19.59 -37.89
CA SER A 4 -12.58 19.20 -37.99
C SER A 4 -12.36 17.94 -37.11
N LYS A 5 -12.11 16.79 -37.75
CA LYS A 5 -11.62 15.60 -37.06
C LYS A 5 -10.18 15.91 -36.60
N LYS A 6 -9.97 16.12 -35.29
CA LYS A 6 -8.62 16.13 -34.72
C LYS A 6 -8.00 14.75 -34.97
N ILE A 7 -7.05 14.69 -35.90
CA ILE A 7 -6.22 13.49 -36.12
C ILE A 7 -5.24 13.45 -34.97
N ILE A 8 -5.46 12.50 -34.06
CA ILE A 8 -4.52 12.22 -32.96
C ILE A 8 -3.32 11.51 -33.60
N SER A 9 -2.09 11.95 -33.31
CA SER A 9 -0.90 11.29 -33.85
C SER A 9 -0.84 9.82 -33.35
N PRO A 10 -0.25 8.88 -34.13
CA PRO A 10 -0.16 7.47 -33.74
C PRO A 10 0.48 7.28 -32.36
N LEU A 11 1.49 8.09 -32.01
CA LEU A 11 2.15 8.08 -30.70
C LEU A 11 1.20 8.53 -29.57
N ALA A 12 0.40 9.56 -29.78
CA ALA A 12 -0.58 10.02 -28.80
C ALA A 12 -1.72 9.00 -28.61
N SER A 13 -2.12 8.32 -29.68
CA SER A 13 -3.09 7.22 -29.62
C SER A 13 -2.52 6.02 -28.85
N PHE A 14 -1.26 5.65 -29.09
CA PHE A 14 -0.60 4.56 -28.39
C PHE A 14 -0.44 4.84 -26.89
N ASN A 15 0.00 6.04 -26.50
CA ASN A 15 0.09 6.46 -25.10
C ASN A 15 -1.27 6.43 -24.40
N TYR A 16 -2.33 6.91 -25.06
CA TYR A 16 -3.70 6.85 -24.53
C TYR A 16 -4.16 5.42 -24.27
N HIS A 17 -3.87 4.47 -25.18
CA HIS A 17 -4.21 3.07 -24.99
C HIS A 17 -3.39 2.41 -23.88
N LEU A 18 -2.10 2.76 -23.75
CA LEU A 18 -1.24 2.29 -22.66
C LEU A 18 -1.71 2.77 -21.28
N GLU A 19 -2.08 4.05 -21.15
CA GLU A 19 -2.62 4.62 -19.91
C GLU A 19 -3.92 3.94 -19.50
N ASN A 20 -4.84 3.74 -20.45
CA ASN A 20 -6.09 3.02 -20.20
C ASN A 20 -5.84 1.56 -19.78
N TYR A 21 -4.92 0.87 -20.43
CA TYR A 21 -4.55 -0.51 -20.11
C TYR A 21 -3.93 -0.61 -18.73
N ASN A 22 -3.02 0.29 -18.38
CA ASN A 22 -2.40 0.35 -17.05
C ASN A 22 -3.44 0.66 -15.96
N GLY A 23 -4.39 1.56 -16.23
CA GLY A 23 -5.50 1.86 -15.34
C GLY A 23 -6.40 0.63 -15.09
N LEU A 24 -6.67 -0.13 -16.14
CA LEU A 24 -7.47 -1.36 -16.06
C LEU A 24 -6.76 -2.43 -15.19
N ILE A 25 -5.47 -2.68 -15.45
CA ILE A 25 -4.67 -3.62 -14.64
C ILE A 25 -4.66 -3.20 -13.17
N LYS A 26 -4.50 -1.89 -12.89
CA LYS A 26 -4.50 -1.35 -11.54
C LYS A 26 -5.85 -1.60 -10.84
N SER A 27 -6.95 -1.39 -11.54
CA SER A 27 -8.29 -1.67 -11.03
C SER A 27 -8.50 -3.17 -10.73
N PHE A 28 -8.03 -4.06 -11.59
CA PHE A 28 -8.09 -5.50 -11.36
C PHE A 28 -7.29 -5.93 -10.13
N ARG A 29 -6.07 -5.39 -9.96
CA ARG A 29 -5.24 -5.66 -8.77
C ARG A 29 -5.94 -5.20 -7.50
N LYS A 30 -6.49 -3.99 -7.48
CA LYS A 30 -7.25 -3.45 -6.35
C LYS A 30 -8.46 -4.32 -5.99
N ASN A 31 -9.26 -4.72 -6.97
CA ASN A 31 -10.42 -5.58 -6.75
C ASN A 31 -10.03 -6.94 -6.17
N LYS A 32 -8.92 -7.54 -6.65
CA LYS A 32 -8.36 -8.77 -6.10
C LYS A 32 -7.94 -8.60 -4.64
N ASP A 33 -7.21 -7.52 -4.33
CA ASP A 33 -6.74 -7.21 -2.97
C ASP A 33 -7.92 -7.00 -2.02
N ILE A 34 -8.92 -6.21 -2.42
CA ILE A 34 -10.14 -5.93 -1.65
C ILE A 34 -10.92 -7.23 -1.38
N SER A 35 -11.12 -8.07 -2.40
CA SER A 35 -11.81 -9.35 -2.25
C SER A 35 -11.09 -10.27 -1.26
N HIS A 36 -9.75 -10.32 -1.33
CA HIS A 36 -8.95 -11.16 -0.45
C HIS A 36 -9.00 -10.66 1.01
N ILE A 37 -8.82 -9.35 1.21
CA ILE A 37 -8.93 -8.72 2.54
C ILE A 37 -10.33 -8.96 3.10
N GLY A 38 -11.39 -8.76 2.31
CA GLY A 38 -12.75 -9.00 2.74
C GLY A 38 -12.97 -10.44 3.23
N SER A 39 -12.41 -11.43 2.53
CA SER A 39 -12.52 -12.84 2.94
C SER A 39 -11.73 -13.16 4.23
N MET A 40 -10.66 -12.41 4.52
CA MET A 40 -9.85 -12.61 5.73
C MET A 40 -10.43 -11.92 6.96
N LEU A 41 -11.04 -10.75 6.77
CA LEU A 41 -11.47 -9.91 7.88
C LEU A 41 -12.87 -10.26 8.42
N ASN A 42 -13.70 -10.97 7.63
CA ASN A 42 -15.05 -11.37 8.02
C ASN A 42 -15.84 -10.22 8.70
N ASP A 43 -16.09 -10.35 10.00
CA ASP A 43 -16.83 -9.40 10.86
C ASP A 43 -16.09 -8.07 11.12
N CYS A 44 -14.84 -7.96 10.71
CA CYS A 44 -14.04 -6.73 10.79
C CYS A 44 -14.08 -5.88 9.51
N TYR A 45 -14.70 -6.38 8.45
CA TYR A 45 -14.69 -5.74 7.14
C TYR A 45 -15.82 -4.73 6.99
N THR A 46 -15.48 -3.47 6.72
CA THR A 46 -16.43 -2.37 6.56
C THR A 46 -16.39 -1.76 5.16
N SER A 47 -17.51 -1.16 4.75
CA SER A 47 -17.58 -0.39 3.49
C SER A 47 -16.63 0.81 3.49
N GLU A 48 -16.37 1.41 4.67
CA GLU A 48 -15.44 2.52 4.83
C GLU A 48 -13.99 2.08 4.54
N LEU A 49 -13.56 0.92 5.07
CA LEU A 49 -12.25 0.36 4.79
C LEU A 49 -12.08 0.07 3.29
N THR A 50 -13.11 -0.53 2.66
CA THR A 50 -13.12 -0.78 1.23
C THR A 50 -12.94 0.50 0.43
N SER A 51 -13.70 1.54 0.78
CA SER A 51 -13.64 2.84 0.11
C SER A 51 -12.26 3.48 0.23
N LYS A 52 -11.64 3.43 1.42
CA LYS A 52 -10.27 3.93 1.63
C LYS A 52 -9.26 3.20 0.76
N ILE A 53 -9.26 1.87 0.74
CA ILE A 53 -8.35 1.09 -0.10
C ILE A 53 -8.59 1.37 -1.59
N PHE A 54 -9.85 1.53 -2.00
CA PHE A 54 -10.19 1.77 -3.41
C PHE A 54 -9.72 3.14 -3.90
N VAL A 55 -9.89 4.18 -3.09
CA VAL A 55 -9.54 5.57 -3.44
C VAL A 55 -8.02 5.81 -3.41
N GLU A 56 -7.33 5.22 -2.44
CA GLU A 56 -5.88 5.41 -2.27
C GLU A 56 -5.09 4.85 -3.45
N ASP A 57 -4.07 5.60 -3.87
CA ASP A 57 -3.07 5.11 -4.82
C ASP A 57 -1.93 4.45 -4.05
N TYR A 58 -1.83 3.12 -4.15
CA TYR A 58 -0.84 2.34 -3.43
C TYR A 58 -0.07 1.37 -4.32
N ASP A 59 1.13 1.01 -3.88
CA ASP A 59 1.94 -0.06 -4.45
C ASP A 59 1.82 -1.34 -3.63
N ALA A 60 1.77 -1.23 -2.28
CA ALA A 60 1.67 -2.38 -1.39
C ALA A 60 0.56 -2.23 -0.35
N LEU A 61 0.00 -3.37 0.06
CA LEU A 61 -0.88 -3.52 1.23
C LEU A 61 -0.27 -4.54 2.17
N VAL A 62 -0.23 -4.20 3.46
CA VAL A 62 0.29 -5.06 4.52
C VAL A 62 -0.74 -5.15 5.64
N LEU A 63 -1.22 -6.36 5.93
CA LEU A 63 -2.11 -6.64 7.05
C LEU A 63 -1.32 -7.27 8.19
N THR A 64 -1.44 -6.71 9.39
CA THR A 64 -0.82 -7.26 10.61
C THR A 64 -1.87 -7.59 11.65
N ASP A 65 -1.57 -8.54 12.54
CA ASP A 65 -2.34 -8.76 13.75
C ASP A 65 -2.13 -7.61 14.76
N LYS A 66 -2.84 -7.67 15.89
CA LYS A 66 -2.72 -6.68 16.99
C LYS A 66 -1.32 -6.62 17.62
N SER A 67 -0.49 -7.65 17.45
CA SER A 67 0.92 -7.67 17.90
C SER A 67 1.87 -7.13 16.84
N GLN A 68 1.34 -6.57 15.74
CA GLN A 68 2.07 -6.02 14.59
C GLN A 68 2.86 -7.10 13.82
N LYS A 69 2.47 -8.36 13.87
CA LYS A 69 3.03 -9.40 13.01
C LYS A 69 2.23 -9.48 11.71
N ILE A 70 2.93 -9.53 10.59
CA ILE A 70 2.35 -9.62 9.26
C ILE A 70 1.59 -10.94 9.12
N VAL A 71 0.30 -10.85 8.79
CA VAL A 71 -0.57 -11.99 8.49
C VAL A 71 -0.85 -12.12 7.01
N TRP A 72 -0.75 -11.01 6.27
CA TRP A 72 -0.91 -11.00 4.82
C TRP A 72 -0.25 -9.78 4.18
N VAL A 73 0.19 -9.96 2.93
CA VAL A 73 0.63 -8.88 2.03
C VAL A 73 0.12 -9.15 0.62
N ASN A 74 -0.13 -8.09 -0.16
CA ASN A 74 -0.49 -8.23 -1.56
C ASN A 74 0.74 -8.54 -2.46
N ASP A 75 0.53 -8.70 -3.76
CA ASP A 75 1.63 -8.97 -4.72
C ASP A 75 2.57 -7.77 -4.83
N GLY A 76 2.03 -6.54 -4.75
CA GLY A 76 2.79 -5.31 -4.82
C GLY A 76 3.83 -5.15 -3.71
N PHE A 77 3.64 -5.77 -2.56
CA PHE A 77 4.65 -5.80 -1.50
C PHE A 77 5.97 -6.44 -1.97
N ASN A 78 5.89 -7.56 -2.69
CA ASN A 78 7.08 -8.19 -3.25
C ASN A 78 7.74 -7.30 -4.31
N ASP A 79 6.94 -6.71 -5.20
CA ASP A 79 7.42 -5.81 -6.26
C ASP A 79 8.11 -4.57 -5.68
N MET A 80 7.60 -4.03 -4.57
CA MET A 80 8.11 -2.84 -3.91
C MET A 80 9.35 -3.13 -3.06
N THR A 81 9.34 -4.23 -2.30
CA THR A 81 10.37 -4.47 -1.26
C THR A 81 11.43 -5.49 -1.67
N GLY A 82 11.14 -6.34 -2.67
CA GLY A 82 11.96 -7.49 -3.06
C GLY A 82 11.87 -8.69 -2.10
N TYR A 83 11.11 -8.59 -1.02
CA TYR A 83 10.89 -9.70 -0.09
C TYR A 83 9.67 -10.51 -0.48
N THR A 84 9.77 -11.83 -0.43
CA THR A 84 8.63 -12.71 -0.70
C THR A 84 7.60 -12.68 0.42
N LYS A 85 6.33 -12.95 0.09
CA LYS A 85 5.25 -13.10 1.07
C LYS A 85 5.61 -14.12 2.16
N LYS A 86 6.16 -15.27 1.77
CA LYS A 86 6.59 -16.33 2.70
C LYS A 86 7.63 -15.83 3.71
N PHE A 87 8.53 -14.95 3.29
CA PHE A 87 9.53 -14.35 4.19
C PHE A 87 8.90 -13.38 5.18
N ALA A 88 7.93 -12.57 4.72
CA ALA A 88 7.32 -11.49 5.50
C ALA A 88 6.35 -11.99 6.57
N ILE A 89 5.54 -13.01 6.26
CA ILE A 89 4.52 -13.55 7.18
C ILE A 89 5.13 -13.93 8.54
N GLY A 90 4.47 -13.49 9.61
CA GLY A 90 4.89 -13.72 11.01
C GLY A 90 5.95 -12.75 11.53
N LYS A 91 6.57 -11.93 10.67
CA LYS A 91 7.54 -10.91 11.07
C LYS A 91 6.86 -9.56 11.34
N LYS A 92 7.51 -8.70 12.12
CA LYS A 92 7.11 -7.29 12.22
C LYS A 92 7.68 -6.51 11.04
N PRO A 93 6.93 -5.55 10.44
CA PRO A 93 7.41 -4.73 9.31
C PRO A 93 8.71 -3.97 9.57
N SER A 94 9.12 -3.82 10.83
CA SER A 94 10.38 -3.17 11.22
C SER A 94 11.63 -3.80 10.60
N PHE A 95 11.56 -5.01 10.03
CA PHE A 95 12.69 -5.59 9.29
C PHE A 95 13.03 -4.81 8.00
N LEU A 96 12.13 -3.96 7.51
CA LEU A 96 12.37 -3.05 6.39
C LEU A 96 13.14 -1.78 6.83
N GLN A 97 13.22 -1.51 8.13
CA GLN A 97 13.92 -0.35 8.68
C GLN A 97 15.41 -0.65 8.83
N GLY A 98 16.22 0.41 8.86
CA GLY A 98 17.66 0.28 9.03
C GLY A 98 18.29 1.56 9.58
N GLU A 99 19.61 1.67 9.43
CA GLU A 99 20.42 2.75 10.01
C GLU A 99 19.92 4.15 9.64
N LYS A 100 19.52 4.35 8.37
CA LYS A 100 19.05 5.67 7.88
C LYS A 100 17.57 5.93 8.15
N THR A 101 16.85 4.97 8.75
CA THR A 101 15.45 5.19 9.13
C THR A 101 15.38 6.13 10.34
N SER A 102 14.64 7.23 10.23
CA SER A 102 14.54 8.25 11.28
C SER A 102 14.00 7.68 12.60
N GLU A 103 14.76 7.83 13.68
CA GLU A 103 14.32 7.42 15.04
C GLU A 103 13.09 8.20 15.49
N LYS A 104 12.96 9.48 15.10
CA LYS A 104 11.77 10.29 15.39
C LYS A 104 10.52 9.68 14.77
N VAL A 105 10.59 9.28 13.49
CA VAL A 105 9.46 8.64 12.79
C VAL A 105 9.14 7.28 13.39
N LYS A 106 10.16 6.46 13.71
CA LYS A 106 9.97 5.16 14.39
C LYS A 106 9.29 5.31 15.75
N LYS A 107 9.66 6.33 16.51
CA LYS A 107 9.07 6.63 17.82
C LYS A 107 7.61 7.03 17.67
N GLN A 108 7.33 8.00 16.79
CA GLN A 108 5.96 8.45 16.51
C GLN A 108 5.07 7.29 16.06
N LEU A 109 5.54 6.48 15.12
CA LEU A 109 4.81 5.30 14.65
C LEU A 109 4.47 4.33 15.80
N ARG A 110 5.43 4.03 16.67
CA ARG A 110 5.19 3.15 17.82
C ARG A 110 4.18 3.72 18.81
N GLU A 111 4.24 5.03 19.06
CA GLU A 111 3.30 5.72 19.96
C GLU A 111 1.87 5.68 19.40
N GLU A 112 1.68 6.03 18.13
CA GLU A 112 0.35 5.99 17.51
C GLU A 112 -0.25 4.57 17.51
N LEU A 113 0.54 3.57 17.14
CA LEU A 113 0.05 2.19 17.14
C LEU A 113 -0.20 1.62 18.55
N ALA A 114 0.55 2.08 19.57
CA ALA A 114 0.30 1.68 20.95
C ALA A 114 -1.04 2.16 21.48
N PHE A 115 -1.52 3.31 21.01
CA PHE A 115 -2.85 3.84 21.31
C PHE A 115 -3.92 3.43 20.31
N ASN A 116 -3.61 2.54 19.38
CA ASN A 116 -4.50 2.10 18.29
C ASN A 116 -4.98 3.25 17.39
N HIS A 117 -4.15 4.28 17.25
CA HIS A 117 -4.44 5.40 16.36
C HIS A 117 -4.01 5.11 14.93
N THR A 118 -4.58 5.86 14.00
CA THR A 118 -4.11 5.91 12.62
C THR A 118 -2.76 6.62 12.55
N PHE A 119 -1.82 6.06 11.79
CA PHE A 119 -0.56 6.73 11.46
C PHE A 119 -0.56 7.09 9.97
N SER A 120 -0.15 8.32 9.65
CA SER A 120 0.08 8.77 8.27
C SER A 120 1.40 9.53 8.20
N GLY A 121 2.28 9.13 7.29
CA GLY A 121 3.59 9.75 7.15
C GLY A 121 4.46 9.06 6.10
N SER A 122 5.74 9.46 6.03
CA SER A 122 6.73 8.82 5.17
C SER A 122 7.88 8.28 6.00
N ILE A 123 8.31 7.06 5.68
CA ILE A 123 9.40 6.36 6.36
C ILE A 123 10.44 5.88 5.36
N LEU A 124 11.72 6.09 5.66
CA LEU A 124 12.80 5.57 4.85
C LEU A 124 13.04 4.11 5.19
N ASN A 125 12.88 3.23 4.22
CA ASN A 125 13.03 1.79 4.33
C ASN A 125 14.12 1.26 3.40
N TYR A 126 14.47 0.00 3.56
CA TYR A 126 15.44 -0.75 2.74
C TYR A 126 14.75 -1.89 2.04
N ARG A 127 14.98 -2.02 0.72
CA ARG A 127 14.62 -3.21 -0.05
C ARG A 127 15.56 -4.37 0.30
N LYS A 128 15.20 -5.55 -0.11
CA LYS A 128 16.03 -6.77 0.07
C LYS A 128 17.43 -6.64 -0.51
N ASN A 129 17.62 -5.90 -1.59
CA ASN A 129 18.92 -5.65 -2.22
C ASN A 129 19.73 -4.54 -1.55
N GLY A 130 19.23 -3.94 -0.45
CA GLY A 130 19.88 -2.85 0.28
C GLY A 130 19.57 -1.45 -0.26
N GLU A 131 18.82 -1.33 -1.34
CA GLU A 131 18.39 -0.04 -1.89
C GLU A 131 17.43 0.67 -0.94
N LEU A 132 17.65 1.99 -0.74
CA LEU A 132 16.77 2.84 0.04
C LEU A 132 15.54 3.24 -0.78
N TYR A 133 14.38 3.27 -0.12
CA TYR A 133 13.18 3.86 -0.71
C TYR A 133 12.38 4.63 0.32
N LEU A 134 11.75 5.72 -0.13
CA LEU A 134 10.85 6.51 0.70
C LEU A 134 9.44 5.92 0.57
N CYS A 135 8.96 5.33 1.65
CA CYS A 135 7.65 4.74 1.73
C CYS A 135 6.67 5.74 2.36
N LYS A 136 5.72 6.25 1.59
CA LYS A 136 4.53 6.90 2.14
C LYS A 136 3.62 5.81 2.67
N ILE A 137 3.22 5.94 3.93
CA ILE A 137 2.46 4.91 4.63
C ILE A 137 1.27 5.50 5.38
N ASN A 138 0.12 4.84 5.23
CA ASN A 138 -1.09 5.14 5.97
C ASN A 138 -1.54 3.86 6.69
N ILE A 139 -1.47 3.84 8.03
CA ILE A 139 -1.82 2.66 8.84
C ILE A 139 -3.13 2.92 9.56
N LEU A 140 -4.07 2.00 9.40
CA LEU A 140 -5.41 2.07 9.98
C LEU A 140 -5.62 0.89 10.92
N PRO A 141 -6.12 1.12 12.16
CA PRO A 141 -6.59 0.05 13.02
C PRO A 141 -7.91 -0.52 12.50
N ILE A 142 -8.09 -1.82 12.64
CA ILE A 142 -9.29 -2.56 12.22
C ILE A 142 -9.89 -3.24 13.44
N TYR A 143 -11.14 -2.92 13.73
CA TYR A 143 -11.89 -3.44 14.86
C TYR A 143 -12.96 -4.43 14.39
N ASN A 144 -13.33 -5.39 15.25
CA ASN A 144 -14.50 -6.23 15.02
C ASN A 144 -15.79 -5.53 15.50
N LEU A 145 -16.93 -6.21 15.34
CA LEU A 145 -18.24 -5.68 15.75
C LEU A 145 -18.36 -5.39 17.27
N ASP A 146 -17.52 -6.03 18.09
CA ASP A 146 -17.44 -5.76 19.55
C ASP A 146 -16.47 -4.61 19.88
N GLU A 147 -16.06 -3.81 18.89
CA GLU A 147 -15.10 -2.69 19.04
C GLU A 147 -13.71 -3.13 19.58
N LYS A 148 -13.34 -4.40 19.40
CA LYS A 148 -12.01 -4.92 19.78
C LYS A 148 -11.06 -4.86 18.62
N LEU A 149 -9.88 -4.26 18.82
CA LEU A 149 -8.81 -4.25 17.84
C LEU A 149 -8.43 -5.69 17.45
N LYS A 150 -8.40 -5.95 16.14
CA LYS A 150 -8.01 -7.25 15.55
C LYS A 150 -6.78 -7.15 14.70
N TYR A 151 -6.73 -6.12 13.84
CA TYR A 151 -5.67 -5.96 12.84
C TYR A 151 -5.27 -4.51 12.69
N PHE A 152 -4.12 -4.29 12.04
CA PHE A 152 -3.78 -3.04 11.37
C PHE A 152 -3.59 -3.30 9.89
N ILE A 153 -4.05 -2.39 9.05
CA ILE A 153 -3.73 -2.39 7.62
C ILE A 153 -2.85 -1.19 7.29
N ALA A 154 -1.72 -1.44 6.62
CA ALA A 154 -0.88 -0.42 6.05
C ALA A 154 -1.12 -0.33 4.54
N ILE A 155 -1.40 0.87 4.07
CA ILE A 155 -1.53 1.25 2.66
C ILE A 155 -0.25 2.00 2.31
N GLU A 156 0.57 1.44 1.41
CA GLU A 156 1.94 1.88 1.19
C GLU A 156 2.18 2.29 -0.27
N LYS A 157 2.90 3.39 -0.46
CA LYS A 157 3.32 3.93 -1.75
C LYS A 157 4.81 4.20 -1.78
N ASP A 158 5.49 3.75 -2.83
CA ASP A 158 6.89 4.06 -3.10
C ASP A 158 7.01 5.44 -3.77
N GLU A 159 7.39 6.47 -3.00
CA GLU A 159 7.56 7.83 -3.52
C GLU A 159 8.91 8.04 -4.22
N THR A 160 9.85 7.11 -4.10
CA THR A 160 11.17 7.22 -4.75
C THR A 160 11.04 7.23 -6.27
N LYS A 161 10.08 6.50 -6.80
CA LYS A 161 9.81 6.41 -8.25
C LYS A 161 9.27 7.70 -8.86
N MET A 162 8.62 8.55 -8.06
CA MET A 162 8.06 9.81 -8.54
C MET A 162 9.13 10.89 -8.79
N ASN A 163 10.26 10.82 -8.09
CA ASN A 163 11.33 11.81 -8.18
C ASN A 163 12.36 11.52 -9.30
N GLN A 164 12.20 10.42 -10.04
CA GLN A 164 13.10 10.04 -11.15
C GLN A 164 12.54 10.40 -12.54
N SER A 165 11.38 11.10 -12.60
CA SER A 165 10.74 11.52 -13.86
C SER A 165 10.97 13.01 -14.14
N PHE A 166 12.26 13.45 -14.15
CA PHE A 166 12.70 14.75 -14.65
C PHE A 166 13.89 14.56 -15.58
#